data_9ca0f6aae6990dd9d67c15e13c93ca5d
#
_entry.id   9ca0f6aae6990dd9d67c15e13c93ca5d
#
_cell.length_a   1.000
_cell.length_b   1.000
_cell.length_c   1.000
_cell.angle_alpha   90.00
_cell.angle_beta   90.00
_cell.angle_gamma   90.00
#
_symmetry.space_group_name_H-M   'P 1'
#
loop_
_entity.id
_entity.type
_entity.pdbx_description
1 polymer ?
#
loop_
_entity_poly.entity_id
_entity_poly.type
_entity_poly.pdbx_seq_one_letter_code
_entity_poly.pdbx_strand_id
1 'polypeptide(L)'
;MRILMWDVHGGYTDSLLAGTDDYLFLPPEPSGRGGLARYGGSPPGNAYEVTAEELRDHPPDVVLLQRLEEIELCAQHLHRRPGQDLPAIFLEHNTPKTDVPSTRHPVADEPGVLIVHVTYFNQLFWDCGRTPTRVIEHGVADPGLRYTGRLPRLAFVVNEPVRRWRVTGSDLLSHFADFDVDAFGIDAELLPEAVRPNHERVSFAGNLKPNELYDAMAERRVYLHLNRWTSLGLSLIQAMQLGMPVAVLDATEASRAVPAAAGARSGDIAELITATRALLADPEEGQRRGLIARRAALERYSLPRFLHDWDLAFKEAAEITVRVS
;
A
#
# COMPACT_ATOMS: atom_id res chain seq x y z
N MET A 1 -22.09 -7.92 1.97
CA MET A 1 -22.33 -7.15 3.23
C MET A 1 -22.40 -5.68 2.88
N ARG A 2 -22.94 -4.84 3.77
CA ARG A 2 -22.95 -3.37 3.68
C ARG A 2 -21.85 -2.80 4.57
N ILE A 3 -20.83 -2.19 3.99
CA ILE A 3 -19.61 -1.78 4.68
C ILE A 3 -19.48 -0.26 4.60
N LEU A 4 -19.51 0.42 5.75
CA LEU A 4 -19.23 1.85 5.81
C LEU A 4 -17.73 2.08 5.84
N MET A 5 -17.21 2.96 4.98
CA MET A 5 -15.80 3.31 4.95
C MET A 5 -15.55 4.73 4.43
N TRP A 6 -14.31 5.19 4.53
CA TRP A 6 -13.82 6.44 3.96
C TRP A 6 -12.74 6.18 2.91
N ASP A 7 -12.70 6.98 1.85
CA ASP A 7 -11.64 6.89 0.83
C ASP A 7 -10.37 7.60 1.31
N VAL A 8 -9.51 6.85 2.02
CA VAL A 8 -8.25 7.37 2.58
C VAL A 8 -7.06 7.00 1.70
N HIS A 9 -7.05 5.78 1.17
CA HIS A 9 -5.97 5.22 0.34
C HIS A 9 -6.51 4.69 -0.97
N GLY A 10 -6.61 5.56 -1.98
CA GLY A 10 -7.33 5.28 -3.23
C GLY A 10 -7.02 3.94 -3.90
N GLY A 11 -5.75 3.57 -4.06
CA GLY A 11 -5.40 2.27 -4.67
C GLY A 11 -5.82 1.05 -3.83
N TYR A 12 -5.88 1.19 -2.50
CA TYR A 12 -6.39 0.15 -1.61
C TYR A 12 -7.91 0.07 -1.68
N THR A 13 -8.57 1.22 -1.68
CA THR A 13 -10.02 1.34 -1.87
C THR A 13 -10.44 0.70 -3.19
N ASP A 14 -9.73 0.95 -4.30
CA ASP A 14 -10.01 0.33 -5.59
C ASP A 14 -9.93 -1.19 -5.55
N SER A 15 -8.98 -1.74 -4.79
CA SER A 15 -8.87 -3.19 -4.61
C SER A 15 -10.06 -3.78 -3.84
N LEU A 16 -10.57 -3.09 -2.81
CA LEU A 16 -11.77 -3.50 -2.08
C LEU A 16 -13.01 -3.43 -2.97
N LEU A 17 -13.19 -2.33 -3.71
CA LEU A 17 -14.34 -2.12 -4.60
C LEU A 17 -14.39 -3.10 -5.79
N ALA A 18 -13.33 -3.85 -6.05
CA ALA A 18 -13.37 -4.95 -7.00
C ALA A 18 -14.10 -6.20 -6.47
N GLY A 19 -14.48 -6.21 -5.19
CA GLY A 19 -15.27 -7.26 -4.56
C GLY A 19 -16.77 -7.15 -4.85
N THR A 20 -17.55 -7.95 -4.12
CA THR A 20 -19.01 -8.08 -4.32
C THR A 20 -19.82 -7.43 -3.19
N ASP A 21 -19.17 -6.91 -2.15
CA ASP A 21 -19.85 -6.22 -1.06
C ASP A 21 -20.28 -4.81 -1.47
N ASP A 22 -21.28 -4.26 -0.79
CA ASP A 22 -21.73 -2.89 -0.96
C ASP A 22 -20.93 -1.96 -0.05
N TYR A 23 -20.24 -1.00 -0.64
CA TYR A 23 -19.42 -0.03 0.10
C TYR A 23 -20.13 1.31 0.19
N LEU A 24 -20.35 1.75 1.42
CA LEU A 24 -21.09 2.96 1.76
C LEU A 24 -20.11 4.07 2.15
N PHE A 25 -20.29 5.25 1.58
CA PHE A 25 -19.46 6.41 1.82
C PHE A 25 -20.32 7.58 2.27
N LEU A 26 -19.96 8.21 3.38
CA LEU A 26 -20.53 9.52 3.72
C LEU A 26 -20.01 10.57 2.72
N PRO A 27 -20.79 11.65 2.46
CA PRO A 27 -20.35 12.75 1.63
C PRO A 27 -18.98 13.28 2.10
N PRO A 28 -18.16 13.83 1.19
CA PRO A 28 -16.85 14.35 1.56
C PRO A 28 -16.99 15.46 2.60
N GLU A 29 -16.08 15.48 3.56
CA GLU A 29 -15.95 16.57 4.52
C GLU A 29 -15.63 17.90 3.80
N PRO A 30 -15.82 19.06 4.45
CA PRO A 30 -15.42 20.35 3.88
C PRO A 30 -13.95 20.40 3.43
N SER A 31 -13.10 19.54 3.98
CA SER A 31 -11.70 19.34 3.58
C SER A 31 -11.53 18.65 2.23
N GLY A 32 -12.61 18.14 1.61
CA GLY A 32 -12.59 17.33 0.40
C GLY A 32 -12.15 15.89 0.61
N ARG A 33 -12.02 15.45 1.87
CA ARG A 33 -11.65 14.06 2.22
C ARG A 33 -12.89 13.20 2.40
N GLY A 34 -12.74 11.91 2.11
CA GLY A 34 -13.86 10.96 2.13
C GLY A 34 -14.75 11.06 0.89
N GLY A 35 -15.81 10.27 0.85
CA GLY A 35 -16.75 10.23 -0.27
C GLY A 35 -16.17 9.68 -1.56
N LEU A 36 -16.91 9.84 -2.66
CA LEU A 36 -16.59 9.26 -3.97
C LEU A 36 -16.13 10.30 -5.01
N ALA A 37 -15.75 11.51 -4.59
CA ALA A 37 -15.43 12.63 -5.48
C ALA A 37 -14.30 12.32 -6.49
N ARG A 38 -13.33 11.48 -6.13
CA ARG A 38 -12.22 11.12 -7.02
C ARG A 38 -12.65 10.35 -8.27
N TYR A 39 -13.84 9.75 -8.27
CA TYR A 39 -14.36 9.01 -9.42
C TYR A 39 -15.07 9.90 -10.46
N GLY A 40 -15.13 11.21 -10.23
CA GLY A 40 -15.67 12.17 -11.22
C GLY A 40 -17.12 11.90 -11.63
N GLY A 41 -17.92 11.35 -10.71
CA GLY A 41 -19.34 11.04 -10.95
C GLY A 41 -19.61 9.65 -11.53
N SER A 42 -18.58 8.80 -11.69
CA SER A 42 -18.72 7.42 -12.18
C SER A 42 -18.01 6.42 -11.24
N PRO A 43 -18.47 6.27 -9.99
CA PRO A 43 -17.91 5.28 -9.09
C PRO A 43 -18.24 3.84 -9.54
N PRO A 44 -17.54 2.81 -9.02
CA PRO A 44 -17.92 1.41 -9.19
C PRO A 44 -19.36 1.16 -8.75
N GLY A 45 -20.04 0.20 -9.40
CA GLY A 45 -21.48 -0.04 -9.20
C GLY A 45 -21.88 -0.54 -7.81
N ASN A 46 -20.93 -0.91 -6.95
CA ASN A 46 -21.11 -1.31 -5.57
C ASN A 46 -20.59 -0.27 -4.56
N ALA A 47 -20.32 0.97 -5.00
CA ALA A 47 -19.92 2.09 -4.17
C ALA A 47 -21.03 3.15 -4.15
N TYR A 48 -21.58 3.43 -2.96
CA TYR A 48 -22.75 4.27 -2.77
C TYR A 48 -22.43 5.44 -1.83
N GLU A 49 -22.73 6.66 -2.24
CA GLU A 49 -22.75 7.79 -1.33
C GLU A 49 -24.09 7.82 -0.59
N VAL A 50 -24.05 7.85 0.73
CA VAL A 50 -25.21 7.72 1.62
C VAL A 50 -25.23 8.82 2.67
N THR A 51 -26.41 9.23 3.10
CA THR A 51 -26.58 10.21 4.17
C THR A 51 -26.49 9.56 5.56
N ALA A 52 -26.20 10.36 6.58
CA ALA A 52 -26.21 9.90 7.96
C ALA A 52 -27.63 9.43 8.39
N GLU A 53 -28.71 9.98 7.83
CA GLU A 53 -30.07 9.55 8.09
C GLU A 53 -30.31 8.14 7.56
N GLU A 54 -29.96 7.88 6.30
CA GLU A 54 -30.05 6.54 5.72
C GLU A 54 -29.25 5.50 6.49
N LEU A 55 -28.06 5.86 7.01
CA LEU A 55 -27.26 4.96 7.84
C LEU A 55 -27.85 4.70 9.22
N ARG A 56 -28.64 5.63 9.78
CA ARG A 56 -29.38 5.38 11.05
C ARG A 56 -30.56 4.45 10.84
N ASP A 57 -31.29 4.64 9.74
CA ASP A 57 -32.44 3.80 9.40
C ASP A 57 -32.04 2.40 8.95
N HIS A 58 -30.95 2.32 8.22
CA HIS A 58 -30.38 1.09 7.67
C HIS A 58 -28.89 1.01 7.99
N PRO A 59 -28.50 0.60 9.21
CA PRO A 59 -27.12 0.53 9.65
C PRO A 59 -26.24 -0.35 8.74
N PRO A 60 -24.95 -0.05 8.61
CA PRO A 60 -24.01 -0.94 7.95
C PRO A 60 -23.78 -2.20 8.79
N ASP A 61 -23.43 -3.30 8.12
CA ASP A 61 -23.07 -4.55 8.80
C ASP A 61 -21.74 -4.42 9.55
N VAL A 62 -20.78 -3.68 8.96
CA VAL A 62 -19.44 -3.44 9.51
C VAL A 62 -18.99 -2.02 9.14
N VAL A 63 -18.23 -1.37 10.03
CA VAL A 63 -17.48 -0.16 9.69
C VAL A 63 -16.00 -0.48 9.54
N LEU A 64 -15.39 0.00 8.44
CA LEU A 64 -13.97 -0.09 8.16
C LEU A 64 -13.30 1.26 8.43
N LEU A 65 -12.71 1.36 9.61
CA LEU A 65 -11.99 2.55 10.09
C LEU A 65 -10.54 2.54 9.60
N GLN A 66 -10.00 3.70 9.26
CA GLN A 66 -8.61 3.89 8.85
C GLN A 66 -7.94 5.05 9.62
N ARG A 67 -8.75 5.85 10.32
CA ARG A 67 -8.33 7.02 11.11
C ARG A 67 -9.13 7.08 12.39
N LEU A 68 -8.54 7.63 13.45
CA LEU A 68 -9.18 7.71 14.77
C LEU A 68 -10.43 8.61 14.77
N GLU A 69 -10.39 9.70 14.01
CA GLU A 69 -11.53 10.61 13.87
C GLU A 69 -12.79 9.92 13.33
N GLU A 70 -12.66 8.82 12.61
CA GLU A 70 -13.79 8.07 12.05
C GLU A 70 -14.61 7.36 13.14
N ILE A 71 -14.00 7.08 14.30
CA ILE A 71 -14.72 6.57 15.50
C ILE A 71 -15.73 7.61 16.00
N GLU A 72 -15.28 8.86 16.13
CA GLU A 72 -16.15 9.95 16.55
C GLU A 72 -17.20 10.30 15.50
N LEU A 73 -16.85 10.22 14.20
CA LEU A 73 -17.82 10.41 13.11
C LEU A 73 -18.93 9.36 13.16
N CYS A 74 -18.63 8.10 13.47
CA CYS A 74 -19.67 7.08 13.69
C CYS A 74 -20.60 7.47 14.87
N ALA A 75 -20.03 7.90 15.98
CA ALA A 75 -20.83 8.29 17.15
C ALA A 75 -21.75 9.51 16.85
N GLN A 76 -21.25 10.48 16.10
CA GLN A 76 -21.99 11.69 15.74
C GLN A 76 -23.09 11.42 14.69
N HIS A 77 -22.75 10.68 13.64
CA HIS A 77 -23.64 10.49 12.49
C HIS A 77 -24.60 9.31 12.65
N LEU A 78 -24.15 8.20 13.24
CA LEU A 78 -24.94 6.97 13.36
C LEU A 78 -25.55 6.80 14.77
N HIS A 79 -25.07 7.56 15.77
CA HIS A 79 -25.40 7.34 17.20
C HIS A 79 -25.01 5.92 17.67
N ARG A 80 -23.93 5.38 17.08
CA ARG A 80 -23.37 4.05 17.37
C ARG A 80 -21.88 4.13 17.61
N ARG A 81 -21.37 3.21 18.43
CA ARG A 81 -19.96 3.13 18.76
C ARG A 81 -19.31 1.90 18.12
N PRO A 82 -18.31 2.11 17.22
CA PRO A 82 -17.50 1.01 16.68
C PRO A 82 -16.94 0.10 17.78
N GLY A 83 -17.09 -1.21 17.61
CA GLY A 83 -16.62 -2.20 18.57
C GLY A 83 -17.54 -2.41 19.79
N GLN A 84 -18.65 -1.69 19.91
CA GLN A 84 -19.63 -1.88 20.98
C GLN A 84 -20.99 -2.32 20.44
N ASP A 85 -21.65 -1.45 19.70
CA ASP A 85 -22.96 -1.69 19.09
C ASP A 85 -22.93 -1.61 17.54
N LEU A 86 -21.71 -1.50 16.98
CA LEU A 86 -21.43 -1.52 15.54
C LEU A 86 -20.16 -2.36 15.31
N PRO A 87 -20.22 -3.48 14.56
CA PRO A 87 -19.06 -4.26 14.20
C PRO A 87 -18.01 -3.38 13.51
N ALA A 88 -16.73 -3.51 13.92
CA ALA A 88 -15.70 -2.61 13.49
C ALA A 88 -14.38 -3.30 13.17
N ILE A 89 -13.77 -2.87 12.08
CA ILE A 89 -12.39 -3.16 11.72
C ILE A 89 -11.61 -1.85 11.73
N PHE A 90 -10.42 -1.85 12.34
CA PHE A 90 -9.46 -0.77 12.17
C PHE A 90 -8.34 -1.24 11.23
N LEU A 91 -8.27 -0.66 10.03
CA LEU A 91 -7.25 -0.98 9.03
C LEU A 91 -6.02 -0.11 9.25
N GLU A 92 -4.92 -0.73 9.72
CA GLU A 92 -3.66 -0.05 9.97
C GLU A 92 -2.70 -0.20 8.79
N HIS A 93 -2.54 0.89 8.06
CA HIS A 93 -1.62 0.97 6.92
C HIS A 93 -0.18 1.26 7.30
N ASN A 94 0.04 1.88 8.46
CA ASN A 94 1.32 2.47 8.81
C ASN A 94 2.10 1.61 9.81
N THR A 95 3.42 1.73 9.74
CA THR A 95 4.30 1.39 10.84
C THR A 95 4.20 2.45 11.95
N PRO A 96 4.53 2.12 13.20
CA PRO A 96 4.65 3.13 14.26
C PRO A 96 5.58 4.27 13.83
N LYS A 97 5.24 5.52 14.16
CA LYS A 97 6.01 6.70 13.74
C LYS A 97 6.93 7.24 14.81
N THR A 98 6.58 7.01 16.08
CA THR A 98 7.33 7.49 17.25
C THR A 98 7.44 6.36 18.26
N ASP A 99 8.42 6.45 19.15
CA ASP A 99 8.62 5.54 20.28
C ASP A 99 8.61 4.04 19.93
N VAL A 100 9.03 3.72 18.72
CA VAL A 100 9.28 2.34 18.29
C VAL A 100 10.43 1.78 19.12
N PRO A 101 10.33 0.63 19.74
CA PRO A 101 9.36 -0.47 19.66
C PRO A 101 8.26 -0.46 20.73
N SER A 102 8.07 0.63 21.43
CA SER A 102 7.15 0.74 22.57
C SER A 102 5.82 1.41 22.19
N THR A 103 5.56 1.62 20.92
CA THR A 103 4.35 2.32 20.47
C THR A 103 3.13 1.44 20.62
N ARG A 104 2.21 1.90 21.46
CA ARG A 104 0.91 1.28 21.64
C ARG A 104 -0.08 1.77 20.58
N HIS A 105 -0.84 0.84 20.03
CA HIS A 105 -1.86 1.18 19.03
C HIS A 105 -2.99 1.99 19.69
N PRO A 106 -3.52 3.04 19.03
CA PRO A 106 -4.57 3.89 19.63
C PRO A 106 -5.85 3.14 20.01
N VAL A 107 -6.17 2.02 19.33
CA VAL A 107 -7.29 1.15 19.67
C VAL A 107 -6.85 -0.14 20.38
N ALA A 108 -5.72 -0.10 21.09
CA ALA A 108 -5.27 -1.22 21.93
C ALA A 108 -6.21 -1.43 23.11
N ASP A 109 -6.43 -2.70 23.49
CA ASP A 109 -7.36 -3.14 24.53
C ASP A 109 -8.85 -2.89 24.23
N GLU A 110 -9.20 -2.70 22.96
CA GLU A 110 -10.59 -2.61 22.49
C GLU A 110 -11.04 -3.99 21.92
N PRO A 111 -11.50 -4.90 22.79
CA PRO A 111 -11.78 -6.30 22.37
C PRO A 111 -12.91 -6.45 21.35
N GLY A 112 -13.74 -5.43 21.18
CA GLY A 112 -14.82 -5.41 20.20
C GLY A 112 -14.40 -4.92 18.81
N VAL A 113 -13.13 -4.52 18.62
CA VAL A 113 -12.59 -4.08 17.34
C VAL A 113 -11.62 -5.15 16.82
N LEU A 114 -11.60 -5.41 15.52
CA LEU A 114 -10.56 -6.20 14.85
C LEU A 114 -9.54 -5.25 14.22
N ILE A 115 -8.27 -5.31 14.60
CA ILE A 115 -7.22 -4.57 13.88
C ILE A 115 -6.73 -5.43 12.71
N VAL A 116 -6.80 -4.88 11.50
CA VAL A 116 -6.23 -5.49 10.31
C VAL A 116 -4.96 -4.74 9.91
N HIS A 117 -3.82 -5.42 9.97
CA HIS A 117 -2.55 -4.90 9.49
C HIS A 117 -2.32 -5.30 8.04
N VAL A 118 -1.74 -4.41 7.23
CA VAL A 118 -1.45 -4.69 5.82
C VAL A 118 -0.16 -5.51 5.62
N THR A 119 0.65 -5.69 6.66
CA THR A 119 1.86 -6.52 6.65
C THR A 119 2.11 -7.18 8.02
N TYR A 120 2.84 -8.29 8.03
CA TYR A 120 3.31 -8.92 9.26
C TYR A 120 4.30 -8.04 10.02
N PHE A 121 5.07 -7.22 9.31
CA PHE A 121 5.95 -6.24 9.91
C PHE A 121 5.17 -5.22 10.74
N ASN A 122 4.06 -4.68 10.23
CA ASN A 122 3.20 -3.76 10.99
C ASN A 122 2.65 -4.43 12.24
N GLN A 123 2.10 -5.65 12.11
CA GLN A 123 1.58 -6.40 13.24
C GLN A 123 2.62 -6.63 14.33
N LEU A 124 3.87 -6.93 13.94
CA LEU A 124 4.97 -7.18 14.88
C LEU A 124 5.34 -5.93 15.71
N PHE A 125 5.26 -4.73 15.12
CA PHE A 125 5.73 -3.50 15.74
C PHE A 125 4.67 -2.70 16.50
N TRP A 126 3.39 -3.03 16.34
CA TRP A 126 2.33 -2.39 17.09
C TRP A 126 1.97 -3.19 18.34
N ASP A 127 2.04 -2.56 19.53
CA ASP A 127 1.43 -3.12 20.74
C ASP A 127 -0.09 -2.91 20.66
N CYS A 128 -0.82 -3.93 20.29
CA CYS A 128 -2.28 -3.92 20.21
C CYS A 128 -2.98 -4.37 21.50
N GLY A 129 -2.23 -4.68 22.57
CA GLY A 129 -2.80 -5.15 23.83
C GLY A 129 -3.68 -6.39 23.63
N ARG A 130 -4.95 -6.33 24.07
CA ARG A 130 -5.91 -7.42 23.94
C ARG A 130 -6.80 -7.32 22.69
N THR A 131 -6.66 -6.29 21.88
CA THR A 131 -7.43 -6.14 20.65
C THR A 131 -7.06 -7.26 19.67
N PRO A 132 -8.02 -8.02 19.15
CA PRO A 132 -7.76 -9.03 18.13
C PRO A 132 -7.07 -8.42 16.91
N THR A 133 -6.11 -9.15 16.33
CA THR A 133 -5.37 -8.69 15.16
C THR A 133 -5.37 -9.72 14.05
N ARG A 134 -5.36 -9.25 12.81
CA ARG A 134 -5.21 -10.07 11.60
C ARG A 134 -4.25 -9.37 10.63
N VAL A 135 -3.55 -10.12 9.80
CA VAL A 135 -2.83 -9.58 8.65
C VAL A 135 -3.58 -9.90 7.38
N ILE A 136 -3.87 -8.87 6.59
CA ILE A 136 -4.37 -9.02 5.22
C ILE A 136 -3.40 -8.29 4.31
N GLU A 137 -2.55 -9.06 3.64
CA GLU A 137 -1.57 -8.49 2.71
C GLU A 137 -2.26 -7.87 1.50
N HIS A 138 -1.64 -6.87 0.90
CA HIS A 138 -2.19 -6.17 -0.26
C HIS A 138 -2.71 -7.11 -1.34
N GLY A 139 -3.77 -6.71 -2.03
CA GLY A 139 -4.25 -7.30 -3.26
C GLY A 139 -4.12 -6.31 -4.40
N VAL A 140 -3.50 -6.71 -5.49
CA VAL A 140 -3.30 -5.85 -6.66
C VAL A 140 -3.79 -6.58 -7.90
N ALA A 141 -4.62 -5.88 -8.69
CA ALA A 141 -5.04 -6.40 -9.98
C ALA A 141 -3.81 -6.62 -10.88
N ASP A 142 -3.72 -7.77 -11.54
CA ASP A 142 -2.59 -8.08 -12.42
C ASP A 142 -2.56 -7.14 -13.63
N PRO A 143 -1.54 -6.27 -13.78
CA PRO A 143 -1.41 -5.40 -14.93
C PRO A 143 -0.98 -6.14 -16.22
N GLY A 144 -0.66 -7.43 -16.11
CA GLY A 144 -0.10 -8.24 -17.18
C GLY A 144 1.44 -8.22 -17.24
N LEU A 145 2.01 -9.15 -17.97
CA LEU A 145 3.45 -9.18 -18.24
C LEU A 145 3.76 -8.11 -19.31
N ARG A 146 4.41 -7.00 -18.89
CA ARG A 146 4.75 -5.88 -19.78
C ARG A 146 6.24 -5.60 -19.86
N TYR A 147 7.06 -6.26 -19.06
CA TYR A 147 8.49 -5.98 -18.97
C TYR A 147 9.19 -6.14 -20.31
N THR A 148 9.92 -5.10 -20.73
CA THR A 148 10.78 -5.08 -21.92
C THR A 148 12.25 -4.83 -21.57
N GLY A 149 12.54 -4.08 -20.50
CA GLY A 149 13.89 -3.76 -20.04
C GLY A 149 14.77 -3.05 -21.07
N ARG A 150 14.17 -2.40 -22.09
CA ARG A 150 14.90 -1.81 -23.22
C ARG A 150 15.79 -0.63 -22.85
N LEU A 151 15.42 0.08 -21.77
CA LEU A 151 16.18 1.24 -21.28
C LEU A 151 17.11 0.81 -20.13
N PRO A 152 18.42 0.97 -20.25
CA PRO A 152 19.39 0.62 -19.20
C PRO A 152 19.35 1.62 -18.03
N ARG A 153 18.17 1.85 -17.46
CA ARG A 153 17.87 2.79 -16.39
C ARG A 153 17.14 2.09 -15.25
N LEU A 154 17.13 2.70 -14.07
CA LEU A 154 16.32 2.27 -12.94
C LEU A 154 14.97 3.00 -12.96
N ALA A 155 13.88 2.29 -12.66
CA ALA A 155 12.60 2.90 -12.33
C ALA A 155 12.49 3.08 -10.81
N PHE A 156 12.17 4.27 -10.34
CA PHE A 156 11.95 4.58 -8.92
C PHE A 156 10.59 5.27 -8.77
N VAL A 157 9.61 4.54 -8.24
CA VAL A 157 8.25 5.07 -8.04
C VAL A 157 8.08 5.48 -6.59
N VAL A 158 7.85 6.76 -6.36
CA VAL A 158 7.79 7.35 -5.03
C VAL A 158 6.87 8.57 -5.00
N ASN A 159 6.03 8.66 -3.98
CA ASN A 159 5.21 9.84 -3.73
C ASN A 159 5.83 10.69 -2.62
N GLU A 160 5.87 12.01 -2.83
CA GLU A 160 6.36 13.02 -1.88
C GLU A 160 7.80 12.72 -1.39
N PRO A 161 8.76 12.43 -2.29
CA PRO A 161 10.08 11.91 -1.92
C PRO A 161 10.89 12.87 -1.05
N VAL A 162 10.71 14.17 -1.20
CA VAL A 162 11.42 15.19 -0.42
C VAL A 162 10.80 15.31 0.99
N ARG A 163 9.47 15.37 1.09
CA ARG A 163 8.77 15.42 2.38
C ARG A 163 9.01 14.15 3.22
N ARG A 164 9.01 12.99 2.55
CA ARG A 164 9.16 11.67 3.19
C ARG A 164 10.59 11.13 3.15
N TRP A 165 11.53 11.93 2.84
CA TRP A 165 12.95 11.72 2.57
C TRP A 165 13.56 10.40 3.06
N ARG A 166 13.65 10.26 4.39
CA ARG A 166 14.23 9.05 5.00
C ARG A 166 13.28 7.86 5.00
N VAL A 167 11.98 8.10 5.05
CA VAL A 167 10.96 7.05 5.05
C VAL A 167 10.95 6.29 3.72
N THR A 168 11.02 7.03 2.62
CA THR A 168 11.04 6.48 1.26
C THR A 168 12.42 6.03 0.81
N GLY A 169 13.47 6.34 1.59
CA GLY A 169 14.85 6.05 1.22
C GLY A 169 15.39 6.93 0.08
N SER A 170 14.75 8.07 -0.20
CA SER A 170 15.16 9.00 -1.25
C SER A 170 16.59 9.55 -1.03
N ASP A 171 17.02 9.71 0.23
CA ASP A 171 18.36 10.07 0.63
C ASP A 171 19.42 9.05 0.16
N LEU A 172 19.05 7.79 -0.01
CA LEU A 172 19.95 6.73 -0.43
C LEU A 172 20.29 6.81 -1.92
N LEU A 173 19.53 7.55 -2.73
CA LEU A 173 19.85 7.76 -4.15
C LEU A 173 21.20 8.41 -4.35
N SER A 174 21.73 9.15 -3.37
CA SER A 174 23.09 9.68 -3.39
C SER A 174 24.17 8.60 -3.52
N HIS A 175 23.90 7.37 -3.07
CA HIS A 175 24.80 6.23 -3.22
C HIS A 175 24.70 5.55 -4.60
N PHE A 176 23.65 5.83 -5.37
CA PHE A 176 23.42 5.30 -6.71
C PHE A 176 23.94 6.23 -7.81
N ALA A 177 25.07 6.90 -7.57
CA ALA A 177 25.65 7.96 -8.43
C ALA A 177 25.99 7.49 -9.86
N ASP A 178 26.27 6.21 -10.05
CA ASP A 178 26.63 5.63 -11.34
C ASP A 178 25.43 5.20 -12.18
N PHE A 179 24.20 5.36 -11.67
CA PHE A 179 22.99 4.87 -12.31
C PHE A 179 22.13 6.01 -12.82
N ASP A 180 21.57 5.85 -13.99
CA ASP A 180 20.49 6.70 -14.45
C ASP A 180 19.17 6.22 -13.84
N VAL A 181 18.47 7.11 -13.13
CA VAL A 181 17.24 6.82 -12.39
C VAL A 181 16.11 7.67 -12.95
N ASP A 182 15.02 7.03 -13.33
CA ASP A 182 13.77 7.69 -13.70
C ASP A 182 12.79 7.62 -12.53
N ALA A 183 12.50 8.78 -11.94
CA ALA A 183 11.59 8.93 -10.83
C ALA A 183 10.15 9.22 -11.31
N PHE A 184 9.19 8.49 -10.75
CA PHE A 184 7.75 8.64 -11.02
C PHE A 184 6.98 8.91 -9.74
N GLY A 185 5.90 9.66 -9.83
CA GLY A 185 4.95 9.86 -8.74
C GLY A 185 4.73 11.32 -8.36
N ILE A 186 3.92 11.52 -7.32
CA ILE A 186 3.53 12.85 -6.82
C ILE A 186 4.75 13.52 -6.20
N ASP A 187 5.00 14.79 -6.56
CA ASP A 187 6.11 15.63 -6.12
C ASP A 187 7.50 15.04 -6.44
N ALA A 188 7.57 14.03 -7.33
CA ALA A 188 8.84 13.41 -7.72
C ALA A 188 9.70 14.34 -8.60
N GLU A 189 9.13 15.39 -9.17
CA GLU A 189 9.86 16.46 -9.87
C GLU A 189 10.82 17.25 -8.97
N LEU A 190 10.59 17.21 -7.66
CA LEU A 190 11.48 17.86 -6.68
C LEU A 190 12.74 17.03 -6.37
N LEU A 191 12.74 15.76 -6.76
CA LEU A 191 13.77 14.81 -6.37
C LEU A 191 15.15 15.10 -7.00
N PRO A 192 15.27 15.43 -8.30
CA PRO A 192 16.58 15.70 -8.93
C PRO A 192 17.38 16.76 -8.17
N GLU A 193 16.77 17.88 -7.83
CA GLU A 193 17.43 18.97 -7.09
C GLU A 193 17.78 18.61 -5.64
N ALA A 194 17.00 17.70 -5.03
CA ALA A 194 17.22 17.28 -3.64
C ALA A 194 18.34 16.25 -3.50
N VAL A 195 18.63 15.45 -4.54
CA VAL A 195 19.64 14.37 -4.53
C VAL A 195 21.00 14.89 -5.02
N ARG A 196 21.67 15.70 -4.21
CA ARG A 196 23.04 16.16 -4.54
C ARG A 196 24.10 15.19 -3.99
N PRO A 197 25.21 14.95 -4.72
CA PRO A 197 25.65 15.60 -5.96
C PRO A 197 25.12 14.98 -7.27
N ASN A 198 24.23 13.98 -7.23
CA ASN A 198 23.86 13.13 -8.37
C ASN A 198 22.64 13.62 -9.16
N HIS A 199 22.30 14.90 -9.05
CA HIS A 199 21.09 15.49 -9.65
C HIS A 199 21.00 15.28 -11.17
N GLU A 200 22.11 15.20 -11.90
CA GLU A 200 22.13 15.01 -13.35
C GLU A 200 21.70 13.61 -13.81
N ARG A 201 21.75 12.61 -12.91
CA ARG A 201 21.40 11.23 -13.23
C ARG A 201 20.02 10.82 -12.74
N VAL A 202 19.38 11.66 -11.95
CA VAL A 202 17.99 11.44 -11.50
C VAL A 202 17.09 12.34 -12.32
N SER A 203 16.19 11.73 -13.09
CA SER A 203 15.26 12.44 -13.98
C SER A 203 13.82 12.24 -13.49
N PHE A 204 13.01 13.30 -13.53
CA PHE A 204 11.56 13.15 -13.36
C PHE A 204 10.95 12.60 -14.65
N ALA A 205 10.29 11.45 -14.56
CA ALA A 205 9.68 10.76 -15.67
C ALA A 205 8.14 10.85 -15.71
N GLY A 206 7.54 11.50 -14.71
CA GLY A 206 6.13 11.87 -14.71
C GLY A 206 5.33 11.38 -13.48
N ASN A 207 4.25 12.08 -13.23
CA ASN A 207 3.17 11.61 -12.36
C ASN A 207 2.06 11.05 -13.27
N LEU A 208 2.18 9.77 -13.61
CA LEU A 208 1.42 9.12 -14.67
C LEU A 208 0.19 8.39 -14.12
N LYS A 209 -0.82 8.22 -14.97
CA LYS A 209 -1.95 7.33 -14.67
C LYS A 209 -1.50 5.87 -14.63
N PRO A 210 -2.23 4.96 -13.94
CA PRO A 210 -1.77 3.59 -13.70
C PRO A 210 -1.25 2.86 -14.95
N ASN A 211 -2.00 2.80 -16.03
CA ASN A 211 -1.57 2.08 -17.24
C ASN A 211 -0.36 2.72 -17.91
N GLU A 212 -0.30 4.05 -17.99
CA GLU A 212 0.85 4.79 -18.52
C GLU A 212 2.09 4.56 -17.65
N LEU A 213 1.92 4.53 -16.31
CA LEU A 213 3.00 4.23 -15.37
C LEU A 213 3.53 2.80 -15.58
N TYR A 214 2.64 1.82 -15.74
CA TYR A 214 3.04 0.42 -15.95
C TYR A 214 3.87 0.25 -17.22
N ASP A 215 3.44 0.85 -18.33
CA ASP A 215 4.16 0.80 -19.60
C ASP A 215 5.52 1.51 -19.48
N ALA A 216 5.54 2.70 -18.87
CA ALA A 216 6.77 3.44 -18.67
C ALA A 216 7.75 2.69 -17.74
N MET A 217 7.28 2.17 -16.59
CA MET A 217 8.14 1.39 -15.68
C MET A 217 8.76 0.18 -16.39
N ALA A 218 7.94 -0.57 -17.11
CA ALA A 218 8.31 -1.84 -17.77
C ALA A 218 9.40 -1.68 -18.84
N GLU A 219 9.63 -0.46 -19.33
CA GLU A 219 10.73 -0.16 -20.24
C GLU A 219 12.09 -0.07 -19.53
N ARG A 220 12.11 0.27 -18.23
CA ARG A 220 13.34 0.38 -17.44
C ARG A 220 13.81 -1.00 -17.06
N ARG A 221 15.13 -1.16 -17.03
CA ARG A 221 15.73 -2.50 -16.87
C ARG A 221 15.56 -3.06 -15.48
N VAL A 222 15.57 -2.24 -14.43
CA VAL A 222 15.43 -2.67 -13.03
C VAL A 222 14.51 -1.72 -12.28
N TYR A 223 13.64 -2.26 -11.44
CA TYR A 223 12.86 -1.47 -10.48
C TYR A 223 13.64 -1.33 -9.17
N LEU A 224 13.88 -0.09 -8.73
CA LEU A 224 14.57 0.24 -7.48
C LEU A 224 13.56 0.56 -6.38
N HIS A 225 13.68 -0.09 -5.22
CA HIS A 225 12.83 0.11 -4.06
C HIS A 225 13.65 0.34 -2.79
N LEU A 226 13.70 1.59 -2.32
CA LEU A 226 14.54 2.00 -1.19
C LEU A 226 13.76 2.32 0.07
N ASN A 227 12.46 2.02 0.13
CA ASN A 227 11.63 2.30 1.29
C ASN A 227 12.23 1.72 2.56
N ARG A 228 12.45 2.61 3.56
CA ARG A 228 13.09 2.25 4.82
C ARG A 228 12.09 2.03 5.95
N TRP A 229 11.03 2.82 5.99
CA TRP A 229 10.05 2.77 7.08
C TRP A 229 8.63 3.02 6.58
N THR A 230 8.12 2.10 5.77
CA THR A 230 6.71 1.98 5.37
C THR A 230 6.29 0.53 5.54
N SER A 231 5.01 0.21 5.34
CA SER A 231 4.57 -1.19 5.34
C SER A 231 5.15 -1.96 4.15
N LEU A 232 4.57 -1.78 2.98
CA LEU A 232 5.06 -2.30 1.69
C LEU A 232 4.48 -1.43 0.59
N GLY A 233 5.32 -0.97 -0.33
CA GLY A 233 4.88 -0.14 -1.44
C GLY A 233 4.10 -0.94 -2.49
N LEU A 234 2.90 -0.51 -2.86
CA LEU A 234 2.13 -1.12 -3.94
C LEU A 234 2.91 -1.15 -5.26
N SER A 235 3.71 -0.13 -5.52
CA SER A 235 4.56 -0.04 -6.72
C SER A 235 5.61 -1.15 -6.82
N LEU A 236 6.10 -1.68 -5.68
CA LEU A 236 6.97 -2.86 -5.69
C LEU A 236 6.20 -4.10 -6.16
N ILE A 237 5.00 -4.31 -5.65
CA ILE A 237 4.14 -5.43 -6.06
C ILE A 237 3.81 -5.32 -7.55
N GLN A 238 3.45 -4.12 -8.02
CA GLN A 238 3.17 -3.84 -9.43
C GLN A 238 4.38 -4.10 -10.33
N ALA A 239 5.58 -3.64 -9.94
CA ALA A 239 6.81 -3.92 -10.67
C ALA A 239 7.09 -5.42 -10.79
N MET A 240 6.90 -6.17 -9.70
CA MET A 240 7.01 -7.62 -9.71
C MET A 240 5.97 -8.26 -10.63
N GLN A 241 4.70 -7.83 -10.59
CA GLN A 241 3.64 -8.34 -11.46
C GLN A 241 3.91 -8.02 -12.95
N LEU A 242 4.49 -6.87 -13.26
CA LEU A 242 4.92 -6.52 -14.62
C LEU A 242 6.04 -7.43 -15.15
N GLY A 243 6.70 -8.20 -14.30
CA GLY A 243 7.82 -9.06 -14.63
C GLY A 243 9.17 -8.36 -14.60
N MET A 244 9.28 -7.25 -13.87
CA MET A 244 10.55 -6.54 -13.70
C MET A 244 11.44 -7.25 -12.66
N PRO A 245 12.77 -7.34 -12.89
CA PRO A 245 13.69 -7.62 -11.81
C PRO A 245 13.71 -6.42 -10.85
N VAL A 246 13.81 -6.71 -9.56
CA VAL A 246 13.73 -5.68 -8.51
C VAL A 246 15.06 -5.57 -7.74
N ALA A 247 15.44 -4.35 -7.39
CA ALA A 247 16.55 -4.06 -6.48
C ALA A 247 15.96 -3.38 -5.22
N VAL A 248 16.04 -4.06 -4.08
CA VAL A 248 15.24 -3.73 -2.91
C VAL A 248 16.10 -3.60 -1.66
N LEU A 249 15.96 -2.48 -0.96
CA LEU A 249 16.49 -2.35 0.40
C LEU A 249 15.77 -3.38 1.30
N ASP A 250 16.52 -4.26 1.94
CA ASP A 250 15.96 -5.28 2.82
C ASP A 250 15.54 -4.68 4.16
N ALA A 251 14.41 -3.97 4.15
CA ALA A 251 13.81 -3.31 5.28
C ALA A 251 12.31 -3.62 5.32
N THR A 252 11.73 -3.54 6.51
CA THR A 252 10.29 -3.78 6.75
C THR A 252 9.83 -5.14 6.20
N GLU A 253 8.83 -5.18 5.33
CA GLU A 253 8.25 -6.42 4.77
C GLU A 253 9.02 -6.96 3.55
N ALA A 254 10.10 -6.29 3.11
CA ALA A 254 10.80 -6.62 1.85
C ALA A 254 11.32 -8.07 1.80
N SER A 255 11.85 -8.59 2.92
CA SER A 255 12.36 -9.97 2.99
C SER A 255 11.29 -11.04 2.78
N ARG A 256 10.04 -10.73 3.15
CA ARG A 256 8.89 -11.61 2.93
C ARG A 256 8.28 -11.44 1.54
N ALA A 257 8.30 -10.20 1.01
CA ALA A 257 7.68 -9.85 -0.26
C ALA A 257 8.48 -10.35 -1.46
N VAL A 258 9.82 -10.27 -1.39
CA VAL A 258 10.71 -10.49 -2.53
C VAL A 258 11.57 -11.74 -2.31
N PRO A 259 11.33 -12.85 -3.04
CA PRO A 259 12.22 -13.99 -3.01
C PRO A 259 13.65 -13.62 -3.43
N ALA A 260 14.66 -14.22 -2.82
CA ALA A 260 16.07 -13.95 -3.13
C ALA A 260 16.42 -14.12 -4.62
N ALA A 261 15.71 -15.02 -5.32
CA ALA A 261 15.89 -15.24 -6.75
C ALA A 261 15.16 -14.25 -7.67
N ALA A 262 14.34 -13.36 -7.12
CA ALA A 262 13.53 -12.40 -7.90
C ALA A 262 14.27 -11.12 -8.29
N GLY A 263 15.43 -10.86 -7.68
CA GLY A 263 16.19 -9.63 -7.91
C GLY A 263 17.38 -9.51 -6.97
N ALA A 264 17.77 -8.28 -6.68
CA ALA A 264 18.74 -7.93 -5.65
C ALA A 264 18.01 -7.49 -4.38
N ARG A 265 18.42 -8.02 -3.22
CA ARG A 265 17.87 -7.62 -1.92
C ARG A 265 19.00 -7.62 -0.89
N SER A 266 19.28 -6.48 -0.28
CA SER A 266 20.26 -6.36 0.80
C SER A 266 19.95 -5.18 1.72
N GLY A 267 20.26 -5.31 3.01
CA GLY A 267 20.34 -4.22 3.98
C GLY A 267 21.68 -3.45 3.89
N ASP A 268 22.68 -4.01 3.21
CA ASP A 268 23.94 -3.34 2.89
C ASP A 268 23.82 -2.63 1.54
N ILE A 269 23.99 -1.30 1.56
CA ILE A 269 23.85 -0.47 0.37
C ILE A 269 24.93 -0.78 -0.68
N ALA A 270 26.15 -1.10 -0.29
CA ALA A 270 27.22 -1.40 -1.23
C ALA A 270 26.96 -2.75 -1.95
N GLU A 271 26.45 -3.75 -1.24
CA GLU A 271 26.01 -5.00 -1.83
C GLU A 271 24.83 -4.78 -2.78
N LEU A 272 23.82 -3.99 -2.36
CA LEU A 272 22.65 -3.67 -3.18
C LEU A 272 23.08 -2.98 -4.50
N ILE A 273 23.99 -2.01 -4.44
CA ILE A 273 24.56 -1.31 -5.61
C ILE A 273 25.25 -2.30 -6.54
N THR A 274 26.09 -3.17 -5.99
CA THR A 274 26.83 -4.17 -6.78
C THR A 274 25.88 -5.12 -7.50
N ALA A 275 24.87 -5.62 -6.80
CA ALA A 275 23.86 -6.51 -7.37
C ALA A 275 22.95 -5.80 -8.39
N THR A 276 22.60 -4.52 -8.15
CA THR A 276 21.84 -3.71 -9.11
C THR A 276 22.63 -3.49 -10.39
N ARG A 277 23.95 -3.24 -10.30
CA ARG A 277 24.83 -3.10 -11.47
C ARG A 277 24.88 -4.38 -12.29
N ALA A 278 24.95 -5.54 -11.64
CA ALA A 278 24.92 -6.83 -12.32
C ALA A 278 23.60 -7.04 -13.08
N LEU A 279 22.46 -6.73 -12.47
CA LEU A 279 21.14 -6.81 -13.14
C LEU A 279 21.01 -5.86 -14.33
N LEU A 280 21.58 -4.66 -14.24
CA LEU A 280 21.58 -3.71 -15.38
C LEU A 280 22.47 -4.21 -16.52
N ALA A 281 23.58 -4.87 -16.22
CA ALA A 281 24.54 -5.35 -17.22
C ALA A 281 24.07 -6.62 -17.95
N ASP A 282 23.21 -7.43 -17.32
CA ASP A 282 22.73 -8.70 -17.86
C ASP A 282 21.20 -8.70 -18.01
N PRO A 283 20.66 -8.31 -19.20
CA PRO A 283 19.24 -8.29 -19.46
C PRO A 283 18.56 -9.67 -19.41
N GLU A 284 19.26 -10.74 -19.76
CA GLU A 284 18.71 -12.11 -19.77
C GLU A 284 18.49 -12.60 -18.34
N GLU A 285 19.48 -12.41 -17.46
CA GLU A 285 19.34 -12.67 -16.04
C GLU A 285 18.27 -11.77 -15.39
N GLY A 286 18.21 -10.50 -15.79
CA GLY A 286 17.14 -9.58 -15.37
C GLY A 286 15.77 -10.13 -15.72
N GLN A 287 15.54 -10.55 -16.95
CA GLN A 287 14.27 -11.14 -17.40
C GLN A 287 13.94 -12.43 -16.63
N ARG A 288 14.91 -13.32 -16.45
CA ARG A 288 14.72 -14.54 -15.68
C ARG A 288 14.26 -14.27 -14.25
N ARG A 289 14.91 -13.32 -13.56
CA ARG A 289 14.55 -12.92 -12.20
C ARG A 289 13.20 -12.20 -12.15
N GLY A 290 12.91 -11.38 -13.12
CA GLY A 290 11.60 -10.71 -13.26
C GLY A 290 10.44 -11.70 -13.37
N LEU A 291 10.60 -12.82 -14.10
CA LEU A 291 9.58 -13.87 -14.16
C LEU A 291 9.38 -14.59 -12.82
N ILE A 292 10.44 -14.74 -12.02
CA ILE A 292 10.32 -15.27 -10.65
C ILE A 292 9.60 -14.27 -9.76
N ALA A 293 9.93 -12.98 -9.86
CA ALA A 293 9.24 -11.89 -9.15
C ALA A 293 7.74 -11.91 -9.46
N ARG A 294 7.38 -12.00 -10.74
CA ARG A 294 5.98 -12.04 -11.20
C ARG A 294 5.22 -13.21 -10.59
N ARG A 295 5.79 -14.42 -10.67
CA ARG A 295 5.15 -15.61 -10.09
C ARG A 295 4.87 -15.43 -8.60
N ALA A 296 5.86 -14.97 -7.84
CA ALA A 296 5.73 -14.75 -6.40
C ALA A 296 4.66 -13.68 -6.08
N ALA A 297 4.62 -12.59 -6.86
CA ALA A 297 3.63 -11.53 -6.67
C ALA A 297 2.21 -11.98 -7.01
N LEU A 298 2.01 -12.73 -8.07
CA LEU A 298 0.70 -13.26 -8.46
C LEU A 298 0.17 -14.31 -7.46
N GLU A 299 1.06 -15.11 -6.89
CA GLU A 299 0.69 -16.08 -5.87
C GLU A 299 0.28 -15.40 -4.56
N ARG A 300 1.07 -14.41 -4.11
CA ARG A 300 0.92 -13.82 -2.78
C ARG A 300 -0.01 -12.62 -2.74
N TYR A 301 0.01 -11.76 -3.77
CA TYR A 301 -0.68 -10.47 -3.81
C TYR A 301 -1.82 -10.42 -4.82
N SER A 302 -2.41 -11.58 -5.15
CA SER A 302 -3.54 -11.64 -6.07
C SER A 302 -4.78 -10.99 -5.47
N LEU A 303 -5.54 -10.30 -6.32
CA LEU A 303 -6.79 -9.66 -5.93
C LEU A 303 -7.84 -10.66 -5.40
N PRO A 304 -8.04 -11.86 -6.02
CA PRO A 304 -9.01 -12.83 -5.47
C PRO A 304 -8.68 -13.29 -4.04
N ARG A 305 -7.39 -13.57 -3.73
CA ARG A 305 -6.97 -13.92 -2.35
C ARG A 305 -7.29 -12.77 -1.39
N PHE A 306 -6.94 -11.53 -1.74
CA PHE A 306 -7.19 -10.35 -0.94
C PHE A 306 -8.68 -10.17 -0.62
N LEU A 307 -9.55 -10.30 -1.62
CA LEU A 307 -10.99 -10.17 -1.44
C LEU A 307 -11.56 -11.29 -0.56
N HIS A 308 -11.05 -12.51 -0.72
CA HIS A 308 -11.42 -13.63 0.14
C HIS A 308 -11.02 -13.39 1.61
N ASP A 309 -9.80 -12.89 1.85
CA ASP A 309 -9.32 -12.60 3.21
C ASP A 309 -10.15 -11.49 3.87
N TRP A 310 -10.59 -10.49 3.09
CA TRP A 310 -11.48 -9.44 3.57
C TRP A 310 -12.88 -9.93 3.88
N ASP A 311 -13.46 -10.81 3.06
CA ASP A 311 -14.75 -11.44 3.35
C ASP A 311 -14.72 -12.20 4.70
N LEU A 312 -13.62 -12.89 4.96
CA LEU A 312 -13.42 -13.55 6.26
C LEU A 312 -13.28 -12.56 7.41
N ALA A 313 -12.55 -11.45 7.21
CA ALA A 313 -12.36 -10.45 8.25
C ALA A 313 -13.67 -9.70 8.59
N PHE A 314 -14.49 -9.37 7.61
CA PHE A 314 -15.80 -8.76 7.86
C PHE A 314 -16.72 -9.67 8.67
N LYS A 315 -16.74 -10.96 8.38
CA LYS A 315 -17.50 -11.95 9.16
C LYS A 315 -16.96 -12.08 10.59
N GLU A 316 -15.64 -12.13 10.75
CA GLU A 316 -14.99 -12.19 12.07
C GLU A 316 -15.32 -10.94 12.92
N ALA A 317 -15.29 -9.75 12.35
CA ALA A 317 -15.64 -8.52 13.07
C ALA A 317 -17.09 -8.54 13.58
N ALA A 318 -18.02 -9.03 12.78
CA ALA A 318 -19.40 -9.20 13.21
C ALA A 318 -19.53 -10.19 14.41
N GLU A 319 -18.79 -11.30 14.38
CA GLU A 319 -18.78 -12.27 15.49
C GLU A 319 -18.13 -11.73 16.77
N ILE A 320 -17.05 -10.93 16.65
CA ILE A 320 -16.35 -10.32 17.78
C ILE A 320 -17.32 -9.41 18.56
N THR A 321 -18.03 -8.53 17.86
CA THR A 321 -18.96 -7.58 18.49
C THR A 321 -20.08 -8.30 19.25
N VAL A 322 -20.62 -9.39 18.70
CA VAL A 322 -21.64 -10.19 19.39
C VAL A 322 -21.13 -10.81 20.68
N ARG A 323 -19.84 -11.17 20.78
CA ARG A 323 -19.27 -11.81 21.98
C ARG A 323 -18.98 -10.82 23.11
N VAL A 324 -18.84 -9.54 22.83
CA VAL A 324 -18.53 -8.51 23.84
C VAL A 324 -19.75 -7.69 24.23
N SER A 325 -20.85 -7.77 23.48
CA SER A 325 -22.16 -7.20 23.81
C SER A 325 -22.89 -8.06 24.83
#